data_1568f64e434702e9d5f745f6ba7b8d27
#
_entry.id   1568f64e434702e9d5f745f6ba7b8d27
#
_cell.length_a   1.000
_cell.length_b   1.000
_cell.length_c   1.000
_cell.angle_alpha   90.00
_cell.angle_beta   90.00
_cell.angle_gamma   90.00
#
_symmetry.space_group_name_H-M   'P 1'
#
loop_
_entity.id
_entity.type
_entity.pdbx_description
1 polymer ?
#
loop_
_entity_poly.entity_id
_entity_poly.type
_entity_poly.pdbx_seq_one_letter_code
_entity_poly.pdbx_strand_id
1 'polypeptide(L)'
;MILCLEVLSTILSLLYTFLFFWMLHTFLPVRKHWGLRIPAFLCFCYIADVIIYSNDLSNLLGVLVGFLLYVMLFHQGRWMAKAAAVLVFYPALIAINYLMLDTSSRLFFSFTGASGDSSLIPWSPEDYLWSTLFHTAALFLRLLFWALAWFCLRRYLGQISASLTSSMWLIVDTLMLAPFVAIFTILCFLPENIAIVYPICFASIFSSFGCIYLAAYICTSVQTTYRAQALELSLIHI
;
A
#
# COMPACT_ATOMS: atom_id res chain seq x y z
N MET A 1 12.71 -13.64 25.95
CA MET A 1 12.17 -14.02 24.64
C MET A 1 11.18 -12.99 24.12
N ILE A 2 10.17 -12.59 24.86
CA ILE A 2 9.16 -11.57 24.47
C ILE A 2 9.83 -10.26 24.04
N LEU A 3 10.71 -9.68 24.85
CA LEU A 3 11.43 -8.45 24.50
C LEU A 3 12.16 -8.54 23.14
N CYS A 4 12.77 -9.69 22.85
CA CYS A 4 13.43 -9.88 21.53
C CYS A 4 12.43 -9.88 20.38
N LEU A 5 11.24 -10.45 20.55
CA LEU A 5 10.18 -10.43 19.55
C LEU A 5 9.60 -9.03 19.36
N GLU A 6 9.42 -8.26 20.42
CA GLU A 6 8.96 -6.87 20.36
C GLU A 6 9.98 -5.97 19.63
N VAL A 7 11.26 -6.12 19.91
CA VAL A 7 12.32 -5.40 19.19
C VAL A 7 12.33 -5.82 17.73
N LEU A 8 12.21 -7.12 17.45
CA LEU A 8 12.17 -7.64 16.07
C LEU A 8 10.95 -7.10 15.32
N SER A 9 9.77 -7.11 15.94
CA SER A 9 8.54 -6.57 15.32
C SER A 9 8.68 -5.07 14.99
N THR A 10 9.27 -4.30 15.88
CA THR A 10 9.55 -2.87 15.64
C THR A 10 10.51 -2.67 14.46
N ILE A 11 11.57 -3.46 14.38
CA ILE A 11 12.52 -3.41 13.26
C ILE A 11 11.82 -3.78 11.95
N LEU A 12 11.01 -4.83 11.93
CA LEU A 12 10.26 -5.27 10.74
C LEU A 12 9.26 -4.20 10.29
N SER A 13 8.55 -3.56 11.23
CA SER A 13 7.64 -2.45 10.93
C SER A 13 8.37 -1.27 10.29
N LEU A 14 9.51 -0.86 10.83
CA LEU A 14 10.33 0.22 10.26
C LEU A 14 10.86 -0.14 8.85
N LEU A 15 11.33 -1.38 8.66
CA LEU A 15 11.84 -1.83 7.36
C LEU A 15 10.73 -1.86 6.29
N TYR A 16 9.57 -2.42 6.62
CA TYR A 16 8.45 -2.45 5.69
C TYR A 16 7.96 -1.03 5.36
N THR A 17 7.86 -0.15 6.37
CA THR A 17 7.47 1.25 6.17
C THR A 17 8.48 1.99 5.30
N PHE A 18 9.78 1.77 5.52
CA PHE A 18 10.83 2.34 4.68
C PHE A 18 10.69 1.89 3.23
N LEU A 19 10.45 0.61 3.00
CA LEU A 19 10.31 0.05 1.66
C LEU A 19 9.07 0.62 0.95
N PHE A 20 7.95 0.71 1.64
CA PHE A 20 6.73 1.32 1.11
C PHE A 20 6.90 2.83 0.85
N PHE A 21 7.54 3.56 1.76
CA PHE A 21 7.92 4.96 1.55
C PHE A 21 8.79 5.13 0.31
N TRP A 22 9.75 4.25 0.11
CA TRP A 22 10.63 4.26 -1.06
C TRP A 22 9.86 4.02 -2.36
N MET A 23 8.91 3.08 -2.36
CA MET A 23 8.03 2.83 -3.49
C MET A 23 7.20 4.06 -3.85
N LEU A 24 6.55 4.66 -2.87
CA LEU A 24 5.75 5.87 -3.05
C LEU A 24 6.61 7.04 -3.53
N HIS A 25 7.82 7.22 -2.98
CA HIS A 25 8.77 8.25 -3.40
C HIS A 25 9.24 8.07 -4.85
N THR A 26 9.40 6.83 -5.30
CA THR A 26 9.78 6.53 -6.69
C THR A 26 8.62 6.80 -7.66
N PHE A 27 7.39 6.53 -7.24
CA PHE A 27 6.18 6.83 -8.00
C PHE A 27 5.88 8.34 -8.03
N LEU A 28 6.00 9.02 -6.90
CA LEU A 28 5.74 10.45 -6.75
C LEU A 28 6.83 11.08 -5.88
N PRO A 29 7.74 11.88 -6.47
CA PRO A 29 8.90 12.39 -5.74
C PRO A 29 8.52 13.33 -4.59
N VAL A 30 9.22 13.20 -3.46
CA VAL A 30 9.13 14.12 -2.32
C VAL A 30 9.69 15.48 -2.69
N ARG A 31 9.20 16.54 -2.09
CA ARG A 31 9.69 17.92 -2.29
C ARG A 31 11.19 18.01 -1.99
N LYS A 32 11.92 18.80 -2.79
CA LYS A 32 13.40 18.83 -2.81
C LYS A 32 14.08 19.29 -1.50
N HIS A 33 13.35 19.92 -0.56
CA HIS A 33 13.93 20.35 0.70
C HIS A 33 14.36 19.15 1.55
N TRP A 34 15.66 19.04 1.77
CA TRP A 34 16.24 17.89 2.49
C TRP A 34 15.67 17.74 3.91
N GLY A 35 15.44 18.85 4.61
CA GLY A 35 14.81 18.86 5.94
C GLY A 35 13.38 18.32 6.00
N LEU A 36 12.66 18.19 4.87
CA LEU A 36 11.31 17.63 4.81
C LEU A 36 11.30 16.11 4.69
N ARG A 37 12.41 15.45 4.36
CA ARG A 37 12.44 14.00 4.16
C ARG A 37 12.27 13.22 5.46
N ILE A 38 12.90 13.68 6.54
CA ILE A 38 12.80 13.04 7.85
C ILE A 38 11.38 13.18 8.42
N PRO A 39 10.79 14.39 8.53
CA PRO A 39 9.41 14.53 8.95
C PRO A 39 8.43 13.77 8.06
N ALA A 40 8.65 13.75 6.74
CA ALA A 40 7.82 12.98 5.82
C ALA A 40 7.87 11.48 6.14
N PHE A 41 9.06 10.93 6.39
CA PHE A 41 9.18 9.52 6.77
C PHE A 41 8.52 9.23 8.12
N LEU A 42 8.70 10.08 9.12
CA LEU A 42 8.07 9.91 10.44
C LEU A 42 6.54 9.97 10.37
N CYS A 43 5.97 10.92 9.62
CA CYS A 43 4.53 10.97 9.37
C CYS A 43 4.04 9.71 8.63
N PHE A 44 4.86 9.21 7.70
CA PHE A 44 4.52 8.02 6.93
C PHE A 44 4.54 6.75 7.77
N CYS A 45 5.42 6.65 8.78
CA CYS A 45 5.41 5.54 9.74
C CYS A 45 4.05 5.38 10.40
N TYR A 46 3.44 6.48 10.81
CA TYR A 46 2.10 6.45 11.42
C TYR A 46 1.03 5.95 10.44
N ILE A 47 1.08 6.39 9.17
CA ILE A 47 0.10 5.98 8.15
C ILE A 47 0.27 4.52 7.76
N ALA A 48 1.51 4.07 7.60
CA ALA A 48 1.80 2.73 7.11
C ALA A 48 1.49 1.64 8.16
N ASP A 49 1.70 1.93 9.43
CA ASP A 49 1.56 0.97 10.53
C ASP A 49 0.15 0.95 11.16
N VAL A 50 -0.80 1.64 10.54
CA VAL A 50 -2.18 1.63 11.02
C VAL A 50 -2.78 0.23 10.98
N ILE A 51 -3.33 -0.18 12.12
CA ILE A 51 -4.08 -1.42 12.26
C ILE A 51 -5.48 -1.20 11.72
N ILE A 52 -5.91 -2.06 10.80
CA ILE A 52 -7.23 -2.00 10.18
C ILE A 52 -8.11 -3.08 10.79
N TYR A 53 -9.13 -2.65 11.51
CA TYR A 53 -10.16 -3.53 12.03
C TYR A 53 -11.37 -3.56 11.08
N SER A 54 -12.09 -4.66 11.11
CA SER A 54 -13.38 -4.77 10.44
C SER A 54 -14.38 -3.79 11.07
N ASN A 55 -15.20 -3.18 10.24
CA ASN A 55 -16.28 -2.25 10.65
C ASN A 55 -15.79 -0.96 11.34
N ASP A 56 -14.51 -0.61 11.19
CA ASP A 56 -13.94 0.63 11.73
C ASP A 56 -13.84 1.70 10.64
N LEU A 57 -14.99 2.25 10.27
CA LEU A 57 -15.10 3.32 9.27
C LEU A 57 -14.29 4.56 9.66
N SER A 58 -14.27 4.89 10.95
CA SER A 58 -13.57 6.08 11.45
C SER A 58 -12.06 5.97 11.22
N ASN A 59 -11.49 4.81 11.50
CA ASN A 59 -10.08 4.55 11.29
C ASN A 59 -9.72 4.53 9.78
N LEU A 60 -10.55 3.85 8.97
CA LEU A 60 -10.37 3.83 7.51
C LEU A 60 -10.39 5.24 6.91
N LEU A 61 -11.38 6.06 7.28
CA LEU A 61 -11.46 7.45 6.82
C LEU A 61 -10.31 8.29 7.35
N GLY A 62 -9.93 8.13 8.60
CA GLY A 62 -8.81 8.83 9.23
C GLY A 62 -7.49 8.57 8.49
N VAL A 63 -7.21 7.30 8.16
CA VAL A 63 -6.02 6.92 7.38
C VAL A 63 -6.08 7.46 5.97
N LEU A 64 -7.25 7.43 5.32
CA LEU A 64 -7.42 8.00 3.98
C LEU A 64 -7.12 9.50 3.96
N VAL A 65 -7.72 10.25 4.89
CA VAL A 65 -7.50 11.70 5.01
C VAL A 65 -6.03 11.97 5.37
N GLY A 66 -5.46 11.22 6.30
CA GLY A 66 -4.06 11.32 6.68
C GLY A 66 -3.13 11.07 5.49
N PHE A 67 -3.38 10.03 4.70
CA PHE A 67 -2.59 9.71 3.52
C PHE A 67 -2.74 10.76 2.41
N LEU A 68 -3.96 11.25 2.19
CA LEU A 68 -4.21 12.34 1.24
C LEU A 68 -3.45 13.62 1.65
N LEU A 69 -3.58 14.04 2.90
CA LEU A 69 -2.86 15.21 3.43
C LEU A 69 -1.35 15.03 3.33
N TYR A 70 -0.84 13.83 3.67
CA TYR A 70 0.56 13.49 3.56
C TYR A 70 1.07 13.69 2.12
N VAL A 71 0.39 13.12 1.13
CA VAL A 71 0.78 13.25 -0.28
C VAL A 71 0.69 14.69 -0.75
N MET A 72 -0.34 15.45 -0.33
CA MET A 72 -0.50 16.85 -0.68
C MET A 72 0.61 17.73 -0.12
N LEU A 73 1.03 17.51 1.11
CA LEU A 73 2.02 18.33 1.82
C LEU A 73 3.46 17.99 1.40
N PHE A 74 3.81 16.72 1.35
CA PHE A 74 5.21 16.30 1.22
C PHE A 74 5.63 15.98 -0.22
N HIS A 75 4.71 15.62 -1.11
CA HIS A 75 5.05 15.23 -2.48
C HIS A 75 4.90 16.35 -3.50
N GLN A 76 5.70 16.29 -4.57
CA GLN A 76 5.62 17.18 -5.74
C GLN A 76 4.65 16.58 -6.76
N GLY A 77 4.24 17.39 -7.72
CA GLY A 77 3.42 16.94 -8.84
C GLY A 77 2.04 17.60 -8.91
N ARG A 78 1.38 17.34 -10.03
CA ARG A 78 0.01 17.80 -10.27
C ARG A 78 -0.96 17.08 -9.33
N TRP A 79 -2.10 17.69 -9.05
CA TRP A 79 -3.11 17.12 -8.14
C TRP A 79 -3.61 15.73 -8.62
N MET A 80 -3.76 15.50 -9.94
CA MET A 80 -4.14 14.20 -10.50
C MET A 80 -3.11 13.12 -10.18
N ALA A 81 -1.82 13.39 -10.34
CA ALA A 81 -0.76 12.44 -9.97
C ALA A 81 -0.77 12.12 -8.46
N LYS A 82 -1.15 13.08 -7.64
CA LYS A 82 -1.31 12.89 -6.18
C LYS A 82 -2.54 12.05 -5.86
N ALA A 83 -3.66 12.30 -6.55
CA ALA A 83 -4.86 11.49 -6.45
C ALA A 83 -4.58 10.05 -6.88
N ALA A 84 -3.89 9.84 -8.01
CA ALA A 84 -3.46 8.52 -8.47
C ALA A 84 -2.59 7.79 -7.43
N ALA A 85 -1.65 8.47 -6.79
CA ALA A 85 -0.84 7.88 -5.74
C ALA A 85 -1.70 7.35 -4.58
N VAL A 86 -2.70 8.12 -4.14
CA VAL A 86 -3.63 7.70 -3.08
C VAL A 86 -4.49 6.54 -3.56
N LEU A 87 -5.12 6.66 -4.73
CA LEU A 87 -6.03 5.64 -5.28
C LEU A 87 -5.32 4.31 -5.57
N VAL A 88 -4.04 4.34 -5.95
CA VAL A 88 -3.24 3.12 -6.22
C VAL A 88 -2.72 2.50 -4.93
N PHE A 89 -2.09 3.29 -4.06
CA PHE A 89 -1.38 2.73 -2.90
C PHE A 89 -2.26 2.49 -1.69
N TYR A 90 -3.31 3.29 -1.49
CA TYR A 90 -4.20 3.14 -0.33
C TYR A 90 -4.95 1.80 -0.32
N PRO A 91 -5.62 1.35 -1.41
CA PRO A 91 -6.30 0.06 -1.41
C PRO A 91 -5.36 -1.11 -1.15
N ALA A 92 -4.15 -1.08 -1.74
CA ALA A 92 -3.15 -2.11 -1.52
C ALA A 92 -2.66 -2.13 -0.06
N LEU A 93 -2.39 -0.96 0.54
CA LEU A 93 -1.98 -0.83 1.93
C LEU A 93 -3.04 -1.40 2.87
N ILE A 94 -4.28 -0.97 2.71
CA ILE A 94 -5.41 -1.41 3.56
C ILE A 94 -5.63 -2.91 3.40
N ALA A 95 -5.65 -3.42 2.17
CA ALA A 95 -5.86 -4.84 1.91
C ALA A 95 -4.77 -5.71 2.54
N ILE A 96 -3.51 -5.33 2.40
CA ILE A 96 -2.37 -6.07 2.96
C ILE A 96 -2.42 -6.03 4.49
N ASN A 97 -2.64 -4.85 5.08
CA ASN A 97 -2.70 -4.70 6.52
C ASN A 97 -3.85 -5.52 7.12
N TYR A 98 -5.04 -5.47 6.50
CA TYR A 98 -6.18 -6.26 6.93
C TYR A 98 -5.91 -7.77 6.83
N LEU A 99 -5.46 -8.26 5.66
CA LEU A 99 -5.19 -9.69 5.45
C LEU A 99 -4.17 -10.24 6.45
N MET A 100 -3.10 -9.50 6.70
CA MET A 100 -2.04 -9.94 7.63
C MET A 100 -2.53 -9.96 9.07
N LEU A 101 -3.29 -8.94 9.49
CA LEU A 101 -3.85 -8.89 10.83
C LEU A 101 -4.90 -9.99 11.05
N ASP A 102 -5.87 -10.10 10.16
CA ASP A 102 -6.95 -11.07 10.29
C ASP A 102 -6.42 -12.51 10.25
N THR A 103 -5.50 -12.82 9.33
CA THR A 103 -4.85 -14.15 9.26
C THR A 103 -4.06 -14.45 10.53
N SER A 104 -3.30 -13.49 11.04
CA SER A 104 -2.53 -13.64 12.28
C SER A 104 -3.44 -13.90 13.48
N SER A 105 -4.52 -13.14 13.61
CA SER A 105 -5.49 -13.29 14.69
C SER A 105 -6.18 -14.65 14.64
N ARG A 106 -6.61 -15.10 13.46
CA ARG A 106 -7.25 -16.42 13.28
C ARG A 106 -6.33 -17.57 13.61
N LEU A 107 -5.06 -17.48 13.19
CA LEU A 107 -4.06 -18.50 13.53
C LEU A 107 -3.82 -18.54 15.03
N PHE A 108 -3.73 -17.39 15.68
CA PHE A 108 -3.59 -17.29 17.12
C PHE A 108 -4.77 -17.96 17.87
N PHE A 109 -6.01 -17.57 17.53
CA PHE A 109 -7.19 -18.16 18.18
C PHE A 109 -7.35 -19.66 17.88
N SER A 110 -7.05 -20.09 16.66
CA SER A 110 -7.06 -21.52 16.29
C SER A 110 -6.02 -22.33 17.06
N PHE A 111 -4.86 -21.74 17.30
CA PHE A 111 -3.75 -22.42 17.99
C PHE A 111 -3.94 -22.47 19.52
N THR A 112 -4.38 -21.37 20.12
CA THR A 112 -4.56 -21.27 21.58
C THR A 112 -5.91 -21.83 22.05
N GLY A 113 -6.87 -22.02 21.16
CA GLY A 113 -8.25 -22.39 21.54
C GLY A 113 -8.99 -21.27 22.30
N ALA A 114 -8.41 -20.08 22.41
CA ALA A 114 -9.05 -18.94 23.05
C ALA A 114 -10.28 -18.52 22.23
N SER A 115 -11.41 -18.35 22.92
CA SER A 115 -12.60 -17.76 22.28
C SER A 115 -12.46 -16.23 22.25
N GLY A 116 -12.90 -15.59 21.15
CA GLY A 116 -12.85 -14.13 21.00
C GLY A 116 -13.59 -13.33 22.08
N ASP A 117 -14.50 -14.00 22.83
CA ASP A 117 -15.23 -13.42 23.96
C ASP A 117 -14.41 -13.32 25.26
N SER A 118 -13.16 -13.76 25.26
CA SER A 118 -12.29 -13.74 26.44
C SER A 118 -11.68 -12.36 26.75
N SER A 119 -12.26 -11.28 26.27
CA SER A 119 -11.84 -9.91 26.59
C SER A 119 -11.83 -9.54 28.07
N LEU A 120 -12.45 -10.37 28.92
CA LEU A 120 -12.51 -10.21 30.37
C LEU A 120 -11.47 -11.05 31.14
N ILE A 121 -10.75 -11.95 30.45
CA ILE A 121 -9.73 -12.79 31.10
C ILE A 121 -8.36 -12.19 30.79
N PRO A 122 -7.56 -11.85 31.81
CA PRO A 122 -6.20 -11.38 31.55
C PRO A 122 -5.42 -12.48 30.81
N TRP A 123 -4.79 -12.12 29.70
CA TRP A 123 -4.00 -13.03 28.90
C TRP A 123 -2.89 -13.66 29.74
N SER A 124 -2.73 -14.96 29.60
CA SER A 124 -1.60 -15.63 30.22
C SER A 124 -0.28 -15.16 29.59
N PRO A 125 0.85 -15.22 30.28
CA PRO A 125 2.16 -14.91 29.68
C PRO A 125 2.46 -15.76 28.44
N GLU A 126 1.90 -16.95 28.37
CA GLU A 126 2.03 -17.85 27.21
C GLU A 126 1.20 -17.37 26.03
N ASP A 127 -0.03 -16.94 26.25
CA ASP A 127 -0.89 -16.37 25.20
C ASP A 127 -0.28 -15.08 24.63
N TYR A 128 0.28 -14.24 25.49
CA TYR A 128 0.99 -13.03 25.07
C TYR A 128 2.20 -13.35 24.18
N LEU A 129 2.95 -14.40 24.53
CA LEU A 129 4.07 -14.84 23.72
C LEU A 129 3.61 -15.31 22.32
N TRP A 130 2.57 -16.14 22.26
CA TRP A 130 2.03 -16.65 21.00
C TRP A 130 1.46 -15.50 20.14
N SER A 131 0.73 -14.58 20.75
CA SER A 131 0.22 -13.39 20.04
C SER A 131 1.35 -12.58 19.43
N THR A 132 2.40 -12.30 20.21
CA THR A 132 3.57 -11.56 19.72
C THR A 132 4.30 -12.31 18.61
N LEU A 133 4.39 -13.64 18.69
CA LEU A 133 5.02 -14.48 17.67
C LEU A 133 4.25 -14.41 16.34
N PHE A 134 2.92 -14.61 16.39
CA PHE A 134 2.08 -14.55 15.18
C PHE A 134 2.07 -13.15 14.57
N HIS A 135 2.03 -12.11 15.40
CA HIS A 135 2.14 -10.73 14.95
C HIS A 135 3.49 -10.47 14.24
N THR A 136 4.60 -10.90 14.85
CA THR A 136 5.93 -10.75 14.24
C THR A 136 6.05 -11.51 12.92
N ALA A 137 5.50 -12.72 12.84
CA ALA A 137 5.44 -13.50 11.60
C ALA A 137 4.62 -12.77 10.51
N ALA A 138 3.48 -12.17 10.88
CA ALA A 138 2.67 -11.39 9.96
C ALA A 138 3.42 -10.14 9.43
N LEU A 139 4.16 -9.44 10.28
CA LEU A 139 5.01 -8.32 9.85
C LEU A 139 6.13 -8.77 8.92
N PHE A 140 6.74 -9.93 9.17
CA PHE A 140 7.74 -10.50 8.27
C PHE A 140 7.16 -10.83 6.89
N LEU A 141 5.99 -11.46 6.82
CA LEU A 141 5.28 -11.73 5.57
C LEU A 141 4.89 -10.44 4.85
N ARG A 142 4.45 -9.41 5.58
CA ARG A 142 4.18 -8.08 5.05
C ARG A 142 5.42 -7.47 4.40
N LEU A 143 6.57 -7.54 5.08
CA LEU A 143 7.85 -7.07 4.54
C LEU A 143 8.23 -7.83 3.27
N LEU A 144 8.13 -9.16 3.25
CA LEU A 144 8.40 -9.98 2.06
C LEU A 144 7.49 -9.60 0.89
N PHE A 145 6.21 -9.38 1.17
CA PHE A 145 5.25 -8.97 0.15
C PHE A 145 5.62 -7.62 -0.49
N TRP A 146 5.93 -6.62 0.33
CA TRP A 146 6.36 -5.30 -0.17
C TRP A 146 7.73 -5.35 -0.85
N ALA A 147 8.65 -6.21 -0.40
CA ALA A 147 9.93 -6.43 -1.07
C ALA A 147 9.74 -7.06 -2.46
N LEU A 148 8.84 -8.04 -2.57
CA LEU A 148 8.48 -8.64 -3.86
C LEU A 148 7.83 -7.60 -4.79
N ALA A 149 6.87 -6.84 -4.27
CA ALA A 149 6.22 -5.76 -5.02
C ALA A 149 7.24 -4.72 -5.52
N TRP A 150 8.17 -4.29 -4.66
CA TRP A 150 9.26 -3.41 -5.05
C TRP A 150 10.12 -4.02 -6.15
N PHE A 151 10.55 -5.27 -5.99
CA PHE A 151 11.39 -5.94 -6.97
C PHE A 151 10.72 -6.02 -8.34
N CYS A 152 9.43 -6.35 -8.38
CA CYS A 152 8.64 -6.42 -9.62
C CYS A 152 8.37 -5.04 -10.25
N LEU A 153 8.11 -4.02 -9.42
CA LEU A 153 7.58 -2.74 -9.91
C LEU A 153 8.63 -1.62 -10.03
N ARG A 154 9.80 -1.73 -9.38
CA ARG A 154 10.81 -0.65 -9.31
C ARG A 154 11.18 -0.06 -10.68
N ARG A 155 11.22 -0.90 -11.72
CA ARG A 155 11.56 -0.49 -13.09
C ARG A 155 10.45 0.37 -13.70
N TYR A 156 9.21 0.06 -13.38
CA TYR A 156 8.03 0.71 -13.95
C TYR A 156 7.67 2.01 -13.22
N LEU A 157 7.84 2.04 -11.90
CA LEU A 157 7.52 3.22 -11.07
C LEU A 157 8.25 4.48 -11.51
N GLY A 158 9.56 4.38 -11.81
CA GLY A 158 10.36 5.51 -12.26
C GLY A 158 9.96 6.04 -13.65
N GLN A 159 9.46 5.17 -14.53
CA GLN A 159 9.01 5.56 -15.87
C GLN A 159 7.70 6.36 -15.85
N ILE A 160 6.78 6.01 -14.96
CA ILE A 160 5.48 6.64 -14.83
C ILE A 160 5.62 8.11 -14.43
N SER A 161 6.43 8.38 -13.41
CA SER A 161 6.60 9.74 -12.86
C SER A 161 7.07 10.77 -13.89
N ALA A 162 7.84 10.34 -14.88
CA ALA A 162 8.48 11.22 -15.86
C ALA A 162 7.63 11.49 -17.11
N SER A 163 6.64 10.64 -17.43
CA SER A 163 6.10 10.54 -18.79
C SER A 163 4.59 10.72 -18.89
N LEU A 164 3.82 10.63 -17.80
CA LEU A 164 2.36 10.69 -17.88
C LEU A 164 1.82 12.11 -18.06
N THR A 165 0.98 12.26 -19.09
CA THR A 165 0.17 13.47 -19.30
C THR A 165 -1.02 13.53 -18.33
N SER A 166 -1.67 14.70 -18.19
CA SER A 166 -2.83 14.86 -17.32
C SER A 166 -4.00 13.93 -17.70
N SER A 167 -4.21 13.71 -19.00
CA SER A 167 -5.26 12.80 -19.49
C SER A 167 -4.99 11.34 -19.14
N MET A 168 -3.72 10.92 -19.16
CA MET A 168 -3.34 9.55 -18.76
C MET A 168 -3.51 9.35 -17.27
N TRP A 169 -3.22 10.35 -16.45
CA TRP A 169 -3.49 10.31 -15.01
C TRP A 169 -4.99 10.14 -14.72
N LEU A 170 -5.85 10.83 -15.47
CA LEU A 170 -7.29 10.68 -15.32
C LEU A 170 -7.77 9.23 -15.62
N ILE A 171 -7.17 8.58 -16.62
CA ILE A 171 -7.48 7.18 -16.92
C ILE A 171 -7.07 6.27 -15.75
N VAL A 172 -5.88 6.48 -15.20
CA VAL A 172 -5.39 5.74 -14.02
C VAL A 172 -6.33 5.93 -12.83
N ASP A 173 -6.71 7.19 -12.54
CA ASP A 173 -7.60 7.53 -11.44
C ASP A 173 -8.97 6.86 -11.60
N THR A 174 -9.54 6.91 -12.81
CA THR A 174 -10.84 6.29 -13.11
C THR A 174 -10.79 4.76 -12.95
N LEU A 175 -9.71 4.13 -13.43
CA LEU A 175 -9.53 2.68 -13.34
C LEU A 175 -9.41 2.22 -11.88
N MET A 176 -8.72 2.99 -11.05
CA MET A 176 -8.47 2.66 -9.66
C MET A 176 -9.63 2.99 -8.71
N LEU A 177 -10.62 3.73 -9.17
CA LEU A 177 -11.79 4.06 -8.35
C LEU A 177 -12.59 2.81 -7.96
N ALA A 178 -12.74 1.84 -8.87
CA ALA A 178 -13.48 0.62 -8.61
C ALA A 178 -12.87 -0.25 -7.48
N PRO A 179 -11.58 -0.64 -7.51
CA PRO A 179 -10.97 -1.39 -6.41
C PRO A 179 -10.90 -0.58 -5.11
N PHE A 180 -10.75 0.75 -5.19
CA PHE A 180 -10.81 1.63 -4.03
C PHE A 180 -12.17 1.59 -3.34
N VAL A 181 -13.27 1.73 -4.09
CA VAL A 181 -14.63 1.66 -3.55
C VAL A 181 -14.93 0.24 -3.06
N ALA A 182 -14.49 -0.78 -3.77
CA ALA A 182 -14.72 -2.18 -3.40
C ALA A 182 -14.10 -2.52 -2.03
N ILE A 183 -12.83 -2.17 -1.81
CA ILE A 183 -12.16 -2.45 -0.52
C ILE A 183 -12.83 -1.69 0.63
N PHE A 184 -13.22 -0.45 0.39
CA PHE A 184 -13.89 0.39 1.37
C PHE A 184 -15.25 -0.20 1.77
N THR A 185 -16.06 -0.54 0.75
CA THR A 185 -17.40 -1.11 0.96
C THR A 185 -17.35 -2.42 1.72
N ILE A 186 -16.40 -3.31 1.36
CA ILE A 186 -16.36 -4.64 1.95
C ILE A 186 -15.92 -4.58 3.41
N LEU A 187 -14.93 -3.77 3.73
CA LEU A 187 -14.44 -3.65 5.11
C LEU A 187 -15.41 -2.94 6.03
N CYS A 188 -16.27 -2.05 5.49
CA CYS A 188 -17.26 -1.34 6.29
C CYS A 188 -18.57 -2.11 6.46
N PHE A 189 -19.02 -2.86 5.45
CA PHE A 189 -20.37 -3.40 5.44
C PHE A 189 -20.46 -4.94 5.45
N LEU A 190 -19.39 -5.65 5.06
CA LEU A 190 -19.39 -7.11 4.95
C LEU A 190 -18.17 -7.78 5.59
N PRO A 191 -17.68 -7.31 6.74
CA PRO A 191 -16.40 -7.74 7.29
C PRO A 191 -16.39 -9.20 7.76
N GLU A 192 -17.54 -9.81 8.04
CA GLU A 192 -17.63 -11.15 8.62
C GLU A 192 -17.51 -12.27 7.56
N ASN A 193 -17.77 -11.95 6.28
CA ASN A 193 -17.75 -12.94 5.22
C ASN A 193 -16.38 -13.08 4.57
N ILE A 194 -15.53 -13.93 5.15
CA ILE A 194 -14.15 -14.18 4.67
C ILE A 194 -14.13 -14.62 3.21
N ALA A 195 -15.08 -15.43 2.79
CA ALA A 195 -15.14 -15.94 1.41
C ALA A 195 -15.29 -14.81 0.38
N ILE A 196 -15.75 -13.63 0.80
CA ILE A 196 -15.89 -12.45 -0.05
C ILE A 196 -14.75 -11.46 0.21
N VAL A 197 -14.40 -11.22 1.48
CA VAL A 197 -13.40 -10.22 1.88
C VAL A 197 -12.02 -10.54 1.33
N TYR A 198 -11.54 -11.77 1.47
CA TYR A 198 -10.20 -12.16 1.01
C TYR A 198 -10.02 -12.02 -0.50
N PRO A 199 -10.90 -12.58 -1.36
CA PRO A 199 -10.79 -12.37 -2.80
C PRO A 199 -10.80 -10.89 -3.21
N ILE A 200 -11.58 -10.04 -2.56
CA ILE A 200 -11.61 -8.61 -2.87
C ILE A 200 -10.32 -7.90 -2.42
N CYS A 201 -9.77 -8.26 -1.25
CA CYS A 201 -8.46 -7.77 -0.84
C CYS A 201 -7.37 -8.14 -1.86
N PHE A 202 -7.31 -9.40 -2.29
CA PHE A 202 -6.37 -9.82 -3.33
C PHE A 202 -6.63 -9.11 -4.66
N ALA A 203 -7.88 -8.99 -5.09
CA ALA A 203 -8.23 -8.27 -6.31
C ALA A 203 -7.80 -6.80 -6.25
N SER A 204 -7.95 -6.13 -5.10
CA SER A 204 -7.51 -4.75 -4.90
C SER A 204 -5.99 -4.61 -4.98
N ILE A 205 -5.23 -5.55 -4.40
CA ILE A 205 -3.78 -5.58 -4.48
C ILE A 205 -3.31 -5.78 -5.93
N PHE A 206 -3.86 -6.78 -6.62
CA PHE A 206 -3.50 -7.07 -8.01
C PHE A 206 -3.91 -5.93 -8.95
N SER A 207 -5.06 -5.30 -8.73
CA SER A 207 -5.50 -4.13 -9.50
C SER A 207 -4.56 -2.95 -9.32
N SER A 208 -4.13 -2.67 -8.09
CA SER A 208 -3.17 -1.60 -7.79
C SER A 208 -1.84 -1.81 -8.52
N PHE A 209 -1.28 -2.99 -8.44
CA PHE A 209 0.01 -3.30 -9.10
C PHE A 209 -0.12 -3.46 -10.61
N GLY A 210 -1.22 -4.06 -11.08
CA GLY A 210 -1.55 -4.15 -12.49
C GLY A 210 -1.73 -2.77 -13.14
N CYS A 211 -2.32 -1.82 -12.43
CA CYS A 211 -2.47 -0.45 -12.88
C CYS A 211 -1.12 0.25 -13.06
N ILE A 212 -0.18 0.07 -12.12
CA ILE A 212 1.19 0.59 -12.25
C ILE A 212 1.87 0.01 -13.51
N TYR A 213 1.77 -1.30 -13.71
CA TYR A 213 2.33 -1.95 -14.89
C TYR A 213 1.69 -1.43 -16.19
N LEU A 214 0.37 -1.33 -16.25
CA LEU A 214 -0.37 -0.83 -17.41
C LEU A 214 0.00 0.62 -17.73
N ALA A 215 0.06 1.48 -16.71
CA ALA A 215 0.47 2.87 -16.87
C ALA A 215 1.89 2.98 -17.44
N ALA A 216 2.83 2.18 -16.97
CA ALA A 216 4.20 2.14 -17.50
C ALA A 216 4.24 1.61 -18.95
N TYR A 217 3.45 0.59 -19.25
CA TYR A 217 3.34 0.06 -20.62
C TYR A 217 2.81 1.12 -21.60
N ILE A 218 1.76 1.84 -21.24
CA ILE A 218 1.21 2.94 -22.04
C ILE A 218 2.28 4.02 -22.26
N CYS A 219 2.99 4.43 -21.21
CA CYS A 219 4.07 5.41 -21.33
C CYS A 219 5.14 4.98 -22.34
N THR A 220 5.58 3.73 -22.25
CA THR A 220 6.62 3.19 -23.15
C THR A 220 6.11 3.12 -24.59
N SER A 221 4.88 2.66 -24.81
CA SER A 221 4.27 2.57 -26.13
C SER A 221 4.12 3.94 -26.80
N VAL A 222 3.66 4.93 -26.05
CA VAL A 222 3.52 6.31 -26.53
C VAL A 222 4.88 6.90 -26.89
N GLN A 223 5.90 6.70 -26.07
CA GLN A 223 7.26 7.20 -26.34
C GLN A 223 7.87 6.56 -27.59
N THR A 224 7.68 5.25 -27.78
CA THR A 224 8.18 4.56 -28.97
C THR A 224 7.50 5.05 -30.24
N THR A 225 6.19 5.28 -30.20
CA THR A 225 5.44 5.84 -31.35
C THR A 225 5.92 7.24 -31.72
N TYR A 226 6.09 8.13 -30.73
CA TYR A 226 6.62 9.48 -30.99
C TYR A 226 8.05 9.47 -31.56
N ARG A 227 8.91 8.58 -31.08
CA ARG A 227 10.27 8.43 -31.63
C ARG A 227 10.25 7.93 -33.06
N ALA A 228 9.38 6.96 -33.42
CA ALA A 228 9.23 6.47 -34.77
C ALA A 228 8.76 7.58 -35.69
N GLN A 229 7.74 8.35 -35.34
CA GLN A 229 7.25 9.49 -36.11
C GLN A 229 8.32 10.58 -36.29
N ALA A 230 9.08 10.89 -35.27
CA ALA A 230 10.16 11.87 -35.37
C ALA A 230 11.28 11.42 -36.30
N LEU A 231 11.60 10.13 -36.34
CA LEU A 231 12.57 9.56 -37.29
C LEU A 231 12.03 9.60 -38.71
N GLU A 232 10.77 9.24 -38.96
CA GLU A 232 10.14 9.34 -40.29
C GLU A 232 10.16 10.78 -40.82
N LEU A 233 9.80 11.76 -40.00
CA LEU A 233 9.84 13.18 -40.37
C LEU A 233 11.27 13.64 -40.66
N SER A 234 12.28 13.15 -39.96
CA SER A 234 13.68 13.50 -40.21
C SER A 234 14.21 12.92 -41.54
N LEU A 235 13.68 11.77 -41.98
CA LEU A 235 14.05 11.13 -43.26
C LEU A 235 13.38 11.81 -44.46
N ILE A 236 12.22 12.45 -44.27
CA ILE A 236 11.51 13.17 -45.32
C ILE A 236 12.18 14.53 -45.65
N HIS A 237 12.93 15.06 -44.67
CA HIS A 237 13.61 16.38 -44.84
C HIS A 237 15.07 16.27 -45.34
N ILE A 238 15.56 15.09 -45.69
CA ILE A 238 16.83 14.86 -46.38
C ILE A 238 16.53 14.60 -47.87
#